data_598f18fe9ce35eae285d36bc0759d366
#
_entry.id   598f18fe9ce35eae285d36bc0759d366
#
_cell.length_a   1.000
_cell.length_b   1.000
_cell.length_c   1.000
_cell.angle_alpha   90.00
_cell.angle_beta   90.00
_cell.angle_gamma   90.00
#
_symmetry.space_group_name_H-M   'P 1'
#
loop_
_entity.id
_entity.type
_entity.pdbx_description
1 polymer ?
#
loop_
_entity_poly.entity_id
_entity_poly.type
_entity_poly.pdbx_seq_one_letter_code
_entity_poly.pdbx_strand_id
1 'polypeptide(L)'
;MRRSILAKIIDLFFPRFCPICGNRLVGEEESICLSCNLHLPRTHTWEKPYDNEMAKMFWHQIPIEKACALFYYKGHSFVSNVLYQLKYNNRPEIASDMGKLLAQEGMRINFFDGIDGIIPIPLARSRQKERGYNQSEEIAKGIAVLTHLPIYTDIVRRTSFKESQTHKNRWQRQQNVEQVFELAPKYKTELACSSAKESPSNLCLLYTSPSPRD
;
A
#
# COMPACT_ATOMS: atom_id res chain seq x y z
N MET A 1 -9.33 -18.67 -4.34
CA MET A 1 -10.66 -18.93 -4.97
C MET A 1 -10.42 -19.62 -6.30
N ARG A 2 -11.12 -20.73 -6.60
CA ARG A 2 -10.97 -21.40 -7.91
C ARG A 2 -11.55 -20.51 -9.00
N ARG A 3 -10.75 -20.21 -10.03
CA ARG A 3 -11.23 -19.46 -11.19
C ARG A 3 -12.35 -20.20 -11.93
N SER A 4 -13.36 -19.46 -12.36
CA SER A 4 -14.48 -20.03 -13.10
C SER A 4 -14.02 -20.65 -14.43
N ILE A 5 -14.75 -21.63 -14.93
CA ILE A 5 -14.49 -22.27 -16.24
C ILE A 5 -14.47 -21.21 -17.35
N LEU A 6 -15.37 -20.24 -17.29
CA LEU A 6 -15.44 -19.12 -18.24
C LEU A 6 -14.15 -18.31 -18.26
N ALA A 7 -13.58 -17.99 -17.08
CA ALA A 7 -12.32 -17.27 -16.98
C ALA A 7 -11.14 -18.06 -17.61
N LYS A 8 -11.14 -19.39 -17.51
CA LYS A 8 -10.13 -20.25 -18.14
C LYS A 8 -10.26 -20.26 -19.67
N ILE A 9 -11.47 -20.23 -20.19
CA ILE A 9 -11.72 -20.12 -21.64
C ILE A 9 -11.26 -18.76 -22.16
N ILE A 10 -11.55 -17.68 -21.43
CA ILE A 10 -11.09 -16.33 -21.80
C ILE A 10 -9.56 -16.26 -21.79
N ASP A 11 -8.88 -16.86 -20.80
CA ASP A 11 -7.41 -16.90 -20.71
C ASP A 11 -6.75 -17.67 -21.89
N LEU A 12 -7.50 -18.49 -22.61
CA LEU A 12 -7.01 -19.18 -23.82
C LEU A 12 -6.87 -18.21 -24.99
N PHE A 13 -7.86 -17.32 -25.18
CA PHE A 13 -7.89 -16.34 -26.28
C PHE A 13 -7.18 -15.03 -25.93
N PHE A 14 -7.22 -14.63 -24.66
CA PHE A 14 -6.61 -13.41 -24.13
C PHE A 14 -5.67 -13.75 -22.97
N PRO A 15 -4.48 -14.27 -23.27
CA PRO A 15 -3.55 -14.71 -22.24
C PRO A 15 -3.07 -13.52 -21.39
N ARG A 16 -3.07 -13.71 -20.08
CA ARG A 16 -2.51 -12.74 -19.14
C ARG A 16 -1.01 -13.00 -18.96
N PHE A 17 -0.25 -11.94 -18.80
CA PHE A 17 1.20 -12.00 -18.63
C PHE A 17 1.65 -11.39 -17.32
N CYS A 18 2.65 -12.00 -16.69
CA CYS A 18 3.28 -11.47 -15.50
C CYS A 18 4.02 -10.16 -15.84
N PRO A 19 3.70 -9.04 -15.16
CA PRO A 19 4.32 -7.74 -15.46
C PRO A 19 5.81 -7.68 -15.07
N ILE A 20 6.31 -8.65 -14.32
CA ILE A 20 7.69 -8.70 -13.86
C ILE A 20 8.57 -9.42 -14.89
N CYS A 21 8.20 -10.64 -15.30
CA CYS A 21 9.01 -11.49 -16.16
C CYS A 21 8.45 -11.69 -17.58
N GLY A 22 7.25 -11.21 -17.86
CA GLY A 22 6.58 -11.41 -19.15
C GLY A 22 6.03 -12.82 -19.39
N ASN A 23 6.21 -13.77 -18.47
CA ASN A 23 5.68 -15.12 -18.61
C ASN A 23 4.15 -15.13 -18.54
N ARG A 24 3.52 -16.04 -19.27
CA ARG A 24 2.08 -16.25 -19.21
C ARG A 24 1.68 -16.71 -17.82
N LEU A 25 0.63 -16.07 -17.27
CA LEU A 25 0.03 -16.49 -16.02
C LEU A 25 -0.82 -17.75 -16.23
N VAL A 26 -0.70 -18.71 -15.34
CA VAL A 26 -1.37 -20.02 -15.44
C VAL A 26 -2.19 -20.32 -14.19
N GLY A 27 -3.25 -21.09 -14.36
CA GLY A 27 -4.08 -21.56 -13.26
C GLY A 27 -4.67 -20.44 -12.40
N GLU A 28 -4.31 -20.44 -11.12
CA GLU A 28 -4.83 -19.50 -10.12
C GLU A 28 -3.98 -18.21 -9.97
N GLU A 29 -2.92 -18.07 -10.79
CA GLU A 29 -2.12 -16.85 -10.79
C GLU A 29 -2.97 -15.66 -11.25
N GLU A 30 -3.02 -14.60 -10.44
CA GLU A 30 -3.84 -13.42 -10.74
C GLU A 30 -3.05 -12.34 -11.49
N SER A 31 -2.10 -11.67 -10.85
CA SER A 31 -1.32 -10.57 -11.46
C SER A 31 0.18 -10.85 -11.55
N ILE A 32 0.72 -11.72 -10.70
CA ILE A 32 2.14 -12.07 -10.66
C ILE A 32 2.26 -13.59 -10.67
N CYS A 33 3.18 -14.13 -11.48
CA CYS A 33 3.43 -15.55 -11.51
C CYS A 33 4.08 -16.06 -10.22
N LEU A 34 3.86 -17.33 -9.90
CA LEU A 34 4.39 -17.98 -8.71
C LEU A 34 5.91 -17.83 -8.58
N SER A 35 6.63 -18.01 -9.68
CA SER A 35 8.09 -17.85 -9.68
C SER A 35 8.52 -16.45 -9.26
N CYS A 36 7.94 -15.40 -9.85
CA CYS A 36 8.24 -14.02 -9.45
C CYS A 36 7.86 -13.78 -8.00
N ASN A 37 6.70 -14.26 -7.56
CA ASN A 37 6.23 -14.10 -6.19
C ASN A 37 7.20 -14.73 -5.17
N LEU A 38 7.75 -15.90 -5.45
CA LEU A 38 8.74 -16.57 -4.59
C LEU A 38 10.07 -15.82 -4.51
N HIS A 39 10.47 -15.15 -5.59
CA HIS A 39 11.74 -14.40 -5.64
C HIS A 39 11.65 -12.95 -5.18
N LEU A 40 10.46 -12.47 -4.77
CA LEU A 40 10.33 -11.12 -4.21
C LEU A 40 11.08 -11.00 -2.88
N PRO A 41 11.91 -9.95 -2.69
CA PRO A 41 12.72 -9.77 -1.49
C PRO A 41 11.87 -9.34 -0.31
N ARG A 42 11.23 -10.28 0.37
CA ARG A 42 10.40 -10.02 1.57
C ARG A 42 11.24 -9.53 2.72
N THR A 43 10.69 -8.62 3.53
CA THR A 43 11.41 -7.99 4.64
C THR A 43 11.41 -8.83 5.91
N HIS A 44 10.44 -9.73 6.06
CA HIS A 44 10.20 -10.48 7.31
C HIS A 44 9.98 -9.58 8.55
N THR A 45 9.69 -8.28 8.36
CA THR A 45 9.40 -7.35 9.47
C THR A 45 8.13 -7.74 10.23
N TRP A 46 7.29 -8.57 9.64
CA TRP A 46 6.10 -9.13 10.24
C TRP A 46 6.38 -10.00 11.47
N GLU A 47 7.52 -10.69 11.51
CA GLU A 47 7.89 -11.58 12.61
C GLU A 47 8.06 -10.82 13.94
N LYS A 48 8.41 -9.52 13.87
CA LYS A 48 8.57 -8.63 15.02
C LYS A 48 7.95 -7.26 14.72
N PRO A 49 6.61 -7.14 14.65
CA PRO A 49 5.97 -5.89 14.18
C PRO A 49 6.18 -4.71 15.12
N TYR A 50 6.43 -4.95 16.39
CA TYR A 50 6.69 -3.91 17.40
C TYR A 50 8.16 -3.48 17.46
N ASP A 51 9.11 -4.35 17.10
CA ASP A 51 10.56 -4.14 17.21
C ASP A 51 11.27 -4.62 15.93
N ASN A 52 11.24 -3.79 14.91
CA ASN A 52 11.98 -3.99 13.67
C ASN A 52 12.55 -2.66 13.17
N GLU A 53 13.41 -2.70 12.15
CA GLU A 53 14.06 -1.51 11.60
C GLU A 53 13.07 -0.42 11.17
N MET A 54 11.90 -0.80 10.67
CA MET A 54 10.87 0.15 10.28
C MET A 54 10.19 0.77 11.51
N ALA A 55 9.83 -0.01 12.52
CA ALA A 55 9.24 0.48 13.77
C ALA A 55 10.19 1.46 14.49
N LYS A 56 11.49 1.12 14.55
CA LYS A 56 12.53 1.97 15.16
C LYS A 56 12.66 3.34 14.52
N MET A 57 12.37 3.48 13.24
CA MET A 57 12.38 4.78 12.55
C MET A 57 11.36 5.78 13.11
N PHE A 58 10.32 5.30 13.75
CA PHE A 58 9.23 6.12 14.31
C PHE A 58 9.33 6.30 15.82
N TRP A 59 10.18 5.53 16.51
CA TRP A 59 10.33 5.64 17.96
C TRP A 59 10.71 7.05 18.38
N HIS A 60 10.07 7.52 19.44
CA HIS A 60 10.22 8.88 19.98
C HIS A 60 9.75 10.02 19.08
N GLN A 61 9.24 9.72 17.87
CA GLN A 61 8.72 10.74 16.94
C GLN A 61 7.19 10.76 16.92
N ILE A 62 6.59 9.59 16.80
CA ILE A 62 5.14 9.43 16.78
C ILE A 62 4.74 8.15 17.53
N PRO A 63 3.55 8.12 18.16
CA PRO A 63 3.06 6.95 18.87
C PRO A 63 2.50 5.91 17.88
N ILE A 64 3.37 5.14 17.24
CA ILE A 64 2.95 3.97 16.46
C ILE A 64 3.10 2.70 17.30
N GLU A 65 2.19 1.78 17.13
CA GLU A 65 2.21 0.49 17.82
C GLU A 65 3.00 -0.55 17.02
N LYS A 66 2.64 -0.72 15.76
CA LYS A 66 3.22 -1.75 14.87
C LYS A 66 3.66 -1.11 13.55
N ALA A 67 4.74 -1.59 12.97
CA ALA A 67 5.14 -1.23 11.62
C ALA A 67 5.68 -2.44 10.87
N CYS A 68 5.35 -2.53 9.58
CA CYS A 68 5.83 -3.58 8.71
C CYS A 68 5.97 -3.10 7.27
N ALA A 69 6.80 -3.78 6.51
CA ALA A 69 6.94 -3.59 5.08
C ALA A 69 6.90 -4.96 4.39
N LEU A 70 6.33 -5.02 3.19
CA LEU A 70 6.23 -6.27 2.46
C LEU A 70 7.56 -6.65 1.79
N PHE A 71 8.24 -5.68 1.17
CA PHE A 71 9.45 -5.90 0.39
C PHE A 71 10.55 -4.89 0.69
N TYR A 72 11.80 -5.32 0.58
CA TYR A 72 12.92 -4.39 0.46
C TYR A 72 12.89 -3.73 -0.92
N TYR A 73 13.05 -2.41 -0.93
CA TYR A 73 13.23 -1.67 -2.16
C TYR A 73 14.72 -1.63 -2.54
N LYS A 74 15.02 -2.04 -3.77
CA LYS A 74 16.33 -1.85 -4.40
C LYS A 74 16.10 -1.35 -5.82
N GLY A 75 16.77 -0.28 -6.21
CA GLY A 75 16.73 0.23 -7.58
C GLY A 75 17.12 -0.86 -8.58
N HIS A 76 16.52 -0.84 -9.76
CA HIS A 76 16.74 -1.82 -10.83
C HIS A 76 16.47 -3.29 -10.45
N SER A 77 15.60 -3.51 -9.48
CA SER A 77 15.18 -4.84 -9.02
C SER A 77 13.77 -5.21 -9.52
N PHE A 78 13.37 -6.46 -9.28
CA PHE A 78 11.98 -6.90 -9.53
C PHE A 78 10.95 -6.00 -8.85
N VAL A 79 11.21 -5.58 -7.61
CA VAL A 79 10.29 -4.68 -6.85
C VAL A 79 10.19 -3.32 -7.52
N SER A 80 11.30 -2.78 -8.05
CA SER A 80 11.26 -1.51 -8.77
C SER A 80 10.40 -1.61 -10.04
N ASN A 81 10.40 -2.75 -10.74
CA ASN A 81 9.54 -2.98 -11.89
C ASN A 81 8.06 -3.06 -11.47
N VAL A 82 7.73 -3.78 -10.39
CA VAL A 82 6.35 -3.80 -9.84
C VAL A 82 5.87 -2.40 -9.53
N LEU A 83 6.67 -1.61 -8.80
CA LEU A 83 6.32 -0.23 -8.45
C LEU A 83 6.21 0.68 -9.68
N TYR A 84 7.01 0.45 -10.72
CA TYR A 84 6.90 1.15 -11.99
C TYR A 84 5.58 0.85 -12.69
N GLN A 85 5.19 -0.42 -12.76
CA GLN A 85 3.91 -0.85 -13.33
C GLN A 85 2.74 -0.21 -12.58
N LEU A 86 2.79 -0.19 -11.25
CA LEU A 86 1.79 0.46 -10.39
C LEU A 86 1.70 1.98 -10.61
N LYS A 87 2.78 2.65 -10.97
CA LYS A 87 2.80 4.11 -11.06
C LYS A 87 2.53 4.65 -12.45
N TYR A 88 2.84 3.87 -13.50
CA TYR A 88 2.90 4.42 -14.86
C TYR A 88 2.12 3.60 -15.89
N ASN A 89 1.74 2.36 -15.62
CA ASN A 89 1.10 1.50 -16.61
C ASN A 89 -0.38 1.21 -16.32
N ASN A 90 -1.01 1.98 -15.43
CA ASN A 90 -2.43 1.85 -15.08
C ASN A 90 -2.85 0.39 -14.79
N ARG A 91 -2.13 -0.27 -13.87
CA ARG A 91 -2.34 -1.66 -13.47
C ARG A 91 -2.78 -1.76 -11.99
N PRO A 92 -4.01 -1.29 -11.64
CA PRO A 92 -4.51 -1.30 -10.26
C PRO A 92 -4.62 -2.71 -9.67
N GLU A 93 -4.83 -3.73 -10.52
CA GLU A 93 -4.92 -5.13 -10.09
C GLU A 93 -3.64 -5.62 -9.41
N ILE A 94 -2.46 -5.16 -9.85
CA ILE A 94 -1.19 -5.49 -9.19
C ILE A 94 -1.15 -4.92 -7.77
N ALA A 95 -1.65 -3.69 -7.57
CA ALA A 95 -1.73 -3.08 -6.25
C ALA A 95 -2.65 -3.88 -5.32
N SER A 96 -3.82 -4.28 -5.80
CA SER A 96 -4.76 -5.11 -5.04
C SER A 96 -4.14 -6.45 -4.65
N ASP A 97 -3.41 -7.12 -5.56
CA ASP A 97 -2.75 -8.39 -5.24
C ASP A 97 -1.59 -8.22 -4.26
N MET A 98 -0.84 -7.11 -4.33
CA MET A 98 0.14 -6.77 -3.29
C MET A 98 -0.55 -6.58 -1.93
N GLY A 99 -1.74 -5.96 -1.91
CA GLY A 99 -2.56 -5.84 -0.71
C GLY A 99 -2.99 -7.20 -0.14
N LYS A 100 -3.41 -8.13 -0.99
CA LYS A 100 -3.75 -9.50 -0.58
C LYS A 100 -2.54 -10.24 0.00
N LEU A 101 -1.37 -10.14 -0.64
CA LEU A 101 -0.13 -10.73 -0.13
C LEU A 101 0.23 -10.16 1.25
N LEU A 102 0.12 -8.85 1.40
CA LEU A 102 0.36 -8.14 2.65
C LEU A 102 -0.61 -8.62 3.75
N ALA A 103 -1.89 -8.76 3.42
CA ALA A 103 -2.89 -9.28 4.35
C ALA A 103 -2.59 -10.74 4.74
N GLN A 104 -2.22 -11.59 3.80
CA GLN A 104 -1.86 -12.99 4.08
C GLN A 104 -0.70 -13.12 5.06
N GLU A 105 0.36 -12.33 4.88
CA GLU A 105 1.50 -12.32 5.81
C GLU A 105 1.09 -11.78 7.19
N GLY A 106 0.35 -10.67 7.23
CA GLY A 106 -0.08 -10.05 8.49
C GLY A 106 -1.07 -10.90 9.28
N MET A 107 -2.00 -11.58 8.62
CA MET A 107 -2.97 -12.47 9.29
C MET A 107 -2.31 -13.67 9.97
N ARG A 108 -1.19 -14.17 9.45
CA ARG A 108 -0.45 -15.29 10.07
C ARG A 108 0.06 -14.98 11.47
N ILE A 109 0.25 -13.71 11.78
CA ILE A 109 0.80 -13.23 13.05
C ILE A 109 -0.17 -12.31 13.79
N ASN A 110 -1.44 -12.33 13.43
CA ASN A 110 -2.49 -11.51 14.03
C ASN A 110 -2.16 -9.98 14.01
N PHE A 111 -1.47 -9.51 12.96
CA PHE A 111 -1.08 -8.11 12.84
C PHE A 111 -2.28 -7.16 12.85
N PHE A 112 -3.38 -7.61 12.25
CA PHE A 112 -4.59 -6.80 12.09
C PHE A 112 -5.52 -6.84 13.32
N ASP A 113 -5.18 -7.62 14.34
CA ASP A 113 -5.98 -7.68 15.56
C ASP A 113 -5.96 -6.32 16.27
N GLY A 114 -7.15 -5.86 16.63
CA GLY A 114 -7.34 -4.56 17.26
C GLY A 114 -7.25 -3.36 16.31
N ILE A 115 -7.14 -3.59 14.99
CA ILE A 115 -7.18 -2.51 14.00
C ILE A 115 -8.63 -2.29 13.54
N ASP A 116 -9.13 -1.05 13.66
CA ASP A 116 -10.51 -0.68 13.32
C ASP A 116 -10.69 -0.33 11.84
N GLY A 117 -9.61 -0.01 11.13
CA GLY A 117 -9.68 0.31 9.70
C GLY A 117 -8.36 0.72 9.08
N ILE A 118 -8.41 0.96 7.77
CA ILE A 118 -7.25 1.27 6.95
C ILE A 118 -7.37 2.68 6.38
N ILE A 119 -6.32 3.47 6.53
CA ILE A 119 -6.21 4.79 5.90
C ILE A 119 -5.17 4.74 4.77
N PRO A 120 -5.57 4.76 3.50
CA PRO A 120 -4.63 4.92 2.41
C PRO A 120 -4.12 6.36 2.34
N ILE A 121 -2.81 6.54 2.18
CA ILE A 121 -2.22 7.88 1.99
C ILE A 121 -2.78 8.49 0.70
N PRO A 122 -3.36 9.70 0.77
CA PRO A 122 -3.96 10.35 -0.39
C PRO A 122 -2.91 10.82 -1.39
N LEU A 123 -3.22 10.62 -2.66
CA LEU A 123 -2.41 11.11 -3.77
C LEU A 123 -2.80 12.57 -4.11
N ALA A 124 -1.85 13.36 -4.61
CA ALA A 124 -2.18 14.70 -5.12
C ALA A 124 -3.16 14.60 -6.31
N ARG A 125 -4.14 15.51 -6.39
CA ARG A 125 -5.19 15.49 -7.43
C ARG A 125 -4.63 15.44 -8.85
N SER A 126 -3.54 16.16 -9.14
CA SER A 126 -2.85 16.11 -10.44
C SER A 126 -2.29 14.73 -10.73
N ARG A 127 -1.66 14.10 -9.74
CA ARG A 127 -1.11 12.74 -9.87
C ARG A 127 -2.21 11.68 -9.98
N GLN A 128 -3.32 11.86 -9.28
CA GLN A 128 -4.46 10.95 -9.40
C GLN A 128 -5.10 11.02 -10.79
N LYS A 129 -5.20 12.22 -11.38
CA LYS A 129 -5.65 12.40 -12.77
C LYS A 129 -4.70 11.75 -13.78
N GLU A 130 -3.38 11.94 -13.58
CA GLU A 130 -2.33 11.35 -14.43
C GLU A 130 -2.33 9.82 -14.38
N ARG A 131 -2.51 9.23 -13.19
CA ARG A 131 -2.42 7.79 -12.96
C ARG A 131 -3.75 7.04 -13.06
N GLY A 132 -4.87 7.75 -13.01
CA GLY A 132 -6.20 7.17 -13.01
C GLY A 132 -6.68 6.62 -11.65
N TYR A 133 -5.76 6.33 -10.71
CA TYR A 133 -6.08 5.74 -9.41
C TYR A 133 -5.04 6.09 -8.32
N ASN A 134 -5.38 5.82 -7.06
CA ASN A 134 -4.48 5.90 -5.92
C ASN A 134 -3.95 4.51 -5.57
N GLN A 135 -2.63 4.29 -5.70
CA GLN A 135 -2.00 2.99 -5.45
C GLN A 135 -2.23 2.50 -4.00
N SER A 136 -2.15 3.41 -3.01
CA SER A 136 -2.38 3.04 -1.62
C SER A 136 -3.82 2.60 -1.38
N GLU A 137 -4.78 3.19 -2.07
CA GLU A 137 -6.19 2.80 -2.00
C GLU A 137 -6.42 1.41 -2.61
N GLU A 138 -5.82 1.10 -3.75
CA GLU A 138 -5.94 -0.22 -4.37
C GLU A 138 -5.28 -1.31 -3.51
N ILE A 139 -4.13 -1.02 -2.86
CA ILE A 139 -3.53 -1.93 -1.88
C ILE A 139 -4.47 -2.12 -0.69
N ALA A 140 -5.08 -1.05 -0.17
CA ALA A 140 -6.06 -1.14 0.92
C ALA A 140 -7.26 -2.01 0.55
N LYS A 141 -7.77 -1.90 -0.69
CA LYS A 141 -8.82 -2.78 -1.21
C LYS A 141 -8.39 -4.25 -1.18
N GLY A 142 -7.16 -4.54 -1.61
CA GLY A 142 -6.58 -5.89 -1.54
C GLY A 142 -6.53 -6.44 -0.11
N ILE A 143 -6.11 -5.62 0.86
CA ILE A 143 -6.10 -5.99 2.28
C ILE A 143 -7.52 -6.26 2.78
N ALA A 144 -8.44 -5.36 2.49
CA ALA A 144 -9.83 -5.43 2.96
C ALA A 144 -10.57 -6.67 2.45
N VAL A 145 -10.21 -7.20 1.26
CA VAL A 145 -10.78 -8.47 0.73
C VAL A 145 -10.58 -9.64 1.68
N LEU A 146 -9.47 -9.68 2.41
CA LEU A 146 -9.14 -10.78 3.32
C LEU A 146 -9.42 -10.46 4.79
N THR A 147 -9.19 -9.22 5.20
CA THR A 147 -9.32 -8.79 6.60
C THR A 147 -10.70 -8.28 6.95
N HIS A 148 -11.50 -7.92 5.93
CA HIS A 148 -12.81 -7.25 6.08
C HIS A 148 -12.77 -5.89 6.80
N LEU A 149 -11.58 -5.29 6.94
CA LEU A 149 -11.41 -3.98 7.56
C LEU A 149 -11.99 -2.87 6.66
N PRO A 150 -12.70 -1.89 7.22
CA PRO A 150 -13.18 -0.73 6.47
C PRO A 150 -12.01 0.13 5.98
N ILE A 151 -12.21 0.81 4.84
CA ILE A 151 -11.23 1.71 4.24
C ILE A 151 -11.74 3.14 4.37
N TYR A 152 -10.97 4.00 5.03
CA TYR A 152 -11.29 5.42 5.25
C TYR A 152 -10.45 6.30 4.32
N THR A 153 -11.03 6.72 3.20
CA THR A 153 -10.35 7.55 2.19
C THR A 153 -10.50 9.05 2.42
N ASP A 154 -11.35 9.46 3.36
CA ASP A 154 -11.73 10.84 3.63
C ASP A 154 -11.13 11.42 4.92
N ILE A 155 -10.47 10.61 5.76
CA ILE A 155 -9.86 11.06 7.03
C ILE A 155 -8.68 11.99 6.78
N VAL A 156 -7.77 11.61 5.89
CA VAL A 156 -6.57 12.38 5.57
C VAL A 156 -6.72 13.02 4.19
N ARG A 157 -6.41 14.31 4.08
CA ARG A 157 -6.41 15.06 2.82
C ARG A 157 -5.01 15.57 2.51
N ARG A 158 -4.69 15.61 1.22
CA ARG A 158 -3.47 16.26 0.74
C ARG A 158 -3.80 17.68 0.29
N THR A 159 -3.22 18.68 0.96
CA THR A 159 -3.55 20.10 0.78
C THR A 159 -2.82 20.77 -0.35
N SER A 160 -1.58 20.39 -0.63
CA SER A 160 -0.78 21.03 -1.67
C SER A 160 0.11 20.03 -2.42
N PHE A 161 0.38 20.35 -3.67
CA PHE A 161 1.46 19.77 -4.44
C PHE A 161 2.60 20.80 -4.47
N LYS A 162 3.59 20.65 -3.59
CA LYS A 162 4.89 21.31 -3.81
C LYS A 162 5.67 20.45 -4.80
N GLU A 163 6.35 21.10 -5.73
CA GLU A 163 7.03 20.54 -6.89
C GLU A 163 7.72 19.18 -6.71
N SER A 164 7.89 18.46 -7.83
CA SER A 164 8.58 17.17 -7.91
C SER A 164 9.83 17.13 -7.04
N GLN A 165 9.89 16.20 -6.08
CA GLN A 165 10.99 16.08 -5.12
C GLN A 165 12.21 15.34 -5.70
N THR A 166 12.30 15.24 -7.01
CA THR A 166 13.27 14.39 -7.74
C THR A 166 14.74 14.82 -7.51
N HIS A 167 14.99 16.01 -6.95
CA HIS A 167 16.34 16.55 -6.71
C HIS A 167 16.56 17.05 -5.28
N LYS A 168 15.72 16.67 -4.31
CA LYS A 168 15.81 17.18 -2.94
C LYS A 168 16.44 16.16 -1.99
N ASN A 169 17.33 16.63 -1.11
CA ASN A 169 17.97 15.86 -0.04
C ASN A 169 16.93 15.36 0.99
N ARG A 170 17.29 14.30 1.75
CA ARG A 170 16.43 13.68 2.78
C ARG A 170 15.81 14.69 3.75
N TRP A 171 16.57 15.67 4.22
CA TRP A 171 16.13 16.75 5.11
C TRP A 171 15.11 17.68 4.48
N GLN A 172 15.29 18.05 3.23
CA GLN A 172 14.35 18.90 2.49
C GLN A 172 13.02 18.16 2.20
N ARG A 173 13.08 16.84 2.08
CA ARG A 173 11.87 16.00 1.94
C ARG A 173 11.06 15.98 3.23
N GLN A 174 11.70 15.89 4.38
CA GLN A 174 11.05 15.88 5.70
C GLN A 174 10.32 17.20 5.97
N GLN A 175 10.97 18.34 5.79
CA GLN A 175 10.36 19.66 5.96
C GLN A 175 9.20 19.94 4.98
N ASN A 176 9.24 19.36 3.79
CA ASN A 176 8.17 19.53 2.81
C ASN A 176 6.94 18.66 3.08
N VAL A 177 7.04 17.63 3.94
CA VAL A 177 5.93 16.72 4.26
C VAL A 177 5.07 17.27 5.40
N GLU A 178 5.62 18.06 6.32
CA GLU A 178 4.93 18.53 7.53
C GLU A 178 3.66 19.37 7.27
N GLN A 179 3.49 19.95 6.08
CA GLN A 179 2.33 20.76 5.73
C GLN A 179 1.51 20.21 4.55
N VAL A 180 1.85 19.02 4.07
CA VAL A 180 1.23 18.45 2.86
C VAL A 180 -0.03 17.68 3.18
N PHE A 181 -0.14 17.14 4.38
CA PHE A 181 -1.29 16.33 4.81
C PHE A 181 -2.00 17.02 5.97
N GLU A 182 -3.33 16.96 5.96
CA GLU A 182 -4.16 17.41 7.06
C GLU A 182 -5.31 16.42 7.32
N LEU A 183 -5.79 16.39 8.56
CA LEU A 183 -7.03 15.72 8.87
C LEU A 183 -8.20 16.51 8.27
N ALA A 184 -9.16 15.79 7.71
CA ALA A 184 -10.38 16.44 7.24
C ALA A 184 -11.11 17.16 8.40
N PRO A 185 -11.74 18.33 8.17
CA PRO A 185 -12.34 19.16 9.23
C PRO A 185 -13.29 18.38 10.14
N LYS A 186 -14.08 17.50 9.58
CA LYS A 186 -15.02 16.62 10.28
C LYS A 186 -14.31 15.81 11.40
N TYR A 187 -13.13 15.27 11.15
CA TYR A 187 -12.38 14.46 12.11
C TYR A 187 -11.52 15.29 13.07
N LYS A 188 -11.19 16.55 12.72
CA LYS A 188 -10.51 17.47 13.67
C LYS A 188 -11.38 17.76 14.89
N THR A 189 -12.68 17.89 14.70
CA THR A 189 -13.64 18.17 15.79
C THR A 189 -13.88 16.92 16.64
N GLU A 190 -13.98 15.73 16.02
CA GLU A 190 -14.21 14.46 16.73
C GLU A 190 -13.03 14.06 17.61
N LEU A 191 -11.79 14.24 17.13
CA LEU A 191 -10.59 13.98 17.93
C LEU A 191 -10.37 14.98 19.07
N ALA A 192 -10.85 16.21 18.92
CA ALA A 192 -10.82 17.22 19.98
C ALA A 192 -11.86 16.94 21.08
N CYS A 193 -12.92 16.19 20.76
CA CYS A 193 -14.01 15.85 21.68
C CYS A 193 -13.88 14.36 22.05
N SER A 194 -13.00 14.04 23.00
CA SER A 194 -12.65 12.66 23.44
C SER A 194 -13.79 11.84 24.07
N SER A 195 -15.05 12.19 23.81
CA SER A 195 -16.24 11.50 24.32
C SER A 195 -17.05 10.77 23.25
N ALA A 196 -16.67 10.79 21.98
CA ALA A 196 -17.38 10.09 20.92
C ALA A 196 -16.94 8.60 20.86
N LYS A 197 -17.77 7.71 21.36
CA LYS A 197 -17.59 6.26 21.40
C LYS A 197 -17.57 5.55 20.03
N GLU A 198 -17.62 6.28 18.92
CA GLU A 198 -17.76 5.73 17.57
C GLU A 198 -16.59 6.05 16.62
N SER A 199 -15.58 6.78 17.07
CA SER A 199 -14.40 7.04 16.21
C SER A 199 -13.43 5.87 16.27
N PRO A 200 -12.91 5.38 15.12
CA PRO A 200 -11.92 4.33 15.10
C PRO A 200 -10.67 4.78 15.86
N SER A 201 -10.26 4.04 16.88
CA SER A 201 -9.13 4.40 17.75
C SER A 201 -7.79 3.88 17.23
N ASN A 202 -7.80 2.74 16.57
CA ASN A 202 -6.62 2.06 16.04
C ASN A 202 -6.68 1.97 14.51
N LEU A 203 -5.93 2.81 13.84
CA LEU A 203 -5.94 2.90 12.38
C LEU A 203 -4.62 2.43 11.77
N CYS A 204 -4.72 1.64 10.71
CA CYS A 204 -3.59 1.25 9.89
C CYS A 204 -3.33 2.31 8.80
N LEU A 205 -2.20 3.02 8.90
CA LEU A 205 -1.76 3.95 7.86
C LEU A 205 -1.00 3.19 6.77
N LEU A 206 -1.51 3.23 5.55
CA LEU A 206 -0.92 2.53 4.42
C LEU A 206 -0.17 3.48 3.49
N TYR A 207 1.12 3.24 3.33
CA TYR A 207 2.00 3.99 2.46
C TYR A 207 2.68 3.09 1.41
N THR A 208 2.78 3.56 0.18
CA THR A 208 3.57 2.90 -0.86
C THR A 208 4.96 3.49 -0.94
N SER A 209 5.96 2.66 -1.21
CA SER A 209 7.37 3.01 -1.32
C SER A 209 7.65 4.26 -2.19
N PRO A 210 8.76 4.96 -1.93
CA PRO A 210 9.23 6.10 -2.73
C PRO A 210 9.43 5.76 -4.21
N SER A 211 9.63 6.80 -5.02
CA SER A 211 9.82 6.67 -6.45
C SER A 211 11.05 5.83 -6.79
N PRO A 212 11.01 4.99 -7.86
CA PRO A 212 12.19 4.28 -8.35
C PRO A 212 13.34 5.18 -8.81
N ARG A 213 13.13 6.49 -8.83
CA ARG A 213 14.14 7.50 -9.23
C ARG A 213 14.84 8.15 -8.03
N ASP A 214 14.52 7.74 -6.81
CA ASP A 214 15.09 8.29 -5.58
C ASP A 214 16.30 7.51 -5.10
#